data_ec36b5d90afdb491d8cda05854cbdd2e
#
_entry.id   ec36b5d90afdb491d8cda05854cbdd2e
#
_cell.length_a   1.000
_cell.length_b   1.000
_cell.length_c   1.000
_cell.angle_alpha   90.00
_cell.angle_beta   90.00
_cell.angle_gamma   90.00
#
_symmetry.space_group_name_H-M   'P 1'
#
loop_
_entity.id
_entity.type
_entity.pdbx_description
1 polymer ?
#
loop_
_entity_poly.entity_id
_entity_poly.type
_entity_poly.pdbx_seq_one_letter_code
_entity_poly.pdbx_strand_id
1 'polypeptide(L)'
;MGAKKNFVIDTNVILHDYNCLKNFQENDIYLPIVVLEELDKFKKGNEQINFNAREFLRELDLDTDDNLFNKGASLGEGLGSLFVIAGSVDAPDVFDSFPERIPDHKILAVVDWLTRQKKDMKTILVTKDVNLRMKARSIGLLCEDYINDKVINVDIFEKSNEVFEGIDPALIDRIYSSREGLDISEFDFKDIIHPNECFILKSDRNSVLARYNPFTHSICRVNKTKNYGIEPRNAEQSFAFEVLTDPNIKLVALTGKAGTGKTLLALAAALSQMNDYKQILLARPIVALSNKDIGFLPGDAKEKVAPYMQPLFDNLNVIKRQFASNSTEVKRLEDMQKSEQLVIEALAFIRGRSLSETYCIIDEAQNLTPHEIKTIITRAGEGTKMVFTGDIQQIDQPYLDSQSNGLVYMIDRMKDQNLFAHVNLLKGERSQLSELASNLM
;
A
#
# COMPACT_ATOMS: atom_id res chain seq x y z
N MET A 1 -4.93 -20.19 -24.61
CA MET A 1 -4.65 -18.77 -24.93
C MET A 1 -5.97 -18.11 -25.30
N GLY A 2 -6.32 -16.99 -24.67
CA GLY A 2 -7.50 -16.21 -25.03
C GLY A 2 -7.34 -15.58 -26.41
N ALA A 3 -8.45 -15.26 -27.11
CA ALA A 3 -8.36 -14.53 -28.38
C ALA A 3 -7.75 -13.14 -28.12
N LYS A 4 -6.79 -12.72 -28.96
CA LYS A 4 -6.14 -11.40 -28.91
C LYS A 4 -7.20 -10.28 -28.95
N LYS A 5 -7.00 -9.23 -28.13
CA LYS A 5 -7.92 -8.09 -27.98
C LYS A 5 -7.23 -6.79 -28.38
N ASN A 6 -8.03 -5.75 -28.64
CA ASN A 6 -7.56 -4.38 -28.78
C ASN A 6 -7.96 -3.59 -27.53
N PHE A 7 -7.02 -2.89 -26.90
CA PHE A 7 -7.29 -2.01 -25.79
C PHE A 7 -7.07 -0.55 -26.17
N VAL A 8 -8.03 0.30 -25.91
CA VAL A 8 -7.88 1.76 -26.02
C VAL A 8 -7.71 2.33 -24.64
N ILE A 9 -6.62 3.05 -24.40
CA ILE A 9 -6.23 3.54 -23.07
C ILE A 9 -6.59 5.01 -22.94
N ASP A 10 -7.21 5.33 -21.81
CA ASP A 10 -7.51 6.70 -21.36
C ASP A 10 -6.33 7.33 -20.62
N THR A 11 -6.27 8.66 -20.62
CA THR A 11 -5.26 9.48 -19.93
C THR A 11 -5.12 9.12 -18.45
N ASN A 12 -6.24 8.87 -17.75
CA ASN A 12 -6.24 8.56 -16.33
C ASN A 12 -5.50 7.26 -15.97
N VAL A 13 -5.44 6.28 -16.89
CA VAL A 13 -4.68 5.05 -16.70
C VAL A 13 -3.18 5.35 -16.63
N ILE A 14 -2.70 6.18 -17.54
CA ILE A 14 -1.28 6.57 -17.62
C ILE A 14 -0.89 7.47 -16.44
N LEU A 15 -1.75 8.41 -16.07
CA LEU A 15 -1.54 9.27 -14.91
C LEU A 15 -1.47 8.46 -13.60
N HIS A 16 -2.13 7.31 -13.57
CA HIS A 16 -2.11 6.39 -12.44
C HIS A 16 -0.87 5.46 -12.48
N ASP A 17 -0.57 4.87 -13.64
CA ASP A 17 0.55 3.95 -13.85
C ASP A 17 1.24 4.22 -15.19
N TYR A 18 2.42 4.82 -15.18
CA TYR A 18 3.18 5.11 -16.40
C TYR A 18 3.70 3.85 -17.11
N ASN A 19 3.83 2.73 -16.38
CA ASN A 19 4.22 1.42 -16.95
C ASN A 19 3.02 0.61 -17.47
N CYS A 20 1.83 1.17 -17.52
CA CYS A 20 0.59 0.46 -17.84
C CYS A 20 0.65 -0.36 -19.14
N LEU A 21 1.41 0.09 -20.14
CA LEU A 21 1.52 -0.61 -21.43
C LEU A 21 2.04 -2.04 -21.32
N LYS A 22 2.89 -2.35 -20.34
CA LYS A 22 3.48 -3.67 -20.11
C LYS A 22 2.49 -4.67 -19.49
N ASN A 23 1.32 -4.20 -19.05
CA ASN A 23 0.34 -4.99 -18.31
C ASN A 23 -0.76 -5.61 -19.18
N PHE A 24 -0.70 -5.44 -20.51
CA PHE A 24 -1.73 -5.92 -21.43
C PHE A 24 -1.34 -7.21 -22.18
N GLN A 25 -0.24 -7.83 -21.80
CA GLN A 25 0.24 -9.11 -22.38
C GLN A 25 0.36 -9.02 -23.91
N GLU A 26 -0.05 -10.06 -24.66
CA GLU A 26 0.02 -10.15 -26.12
C GLU A 26 -0.97 -9.24 -26.88
N ASN A 27 -1.79 -8.46 -26.16
CA ASN A 27 -2.85 -7.65 -26.76
C ASN A 27 -2.35 -6.34 -27.36
N ASP A 28 -3.02 -5.84 -28.39
CA ASP A 28 -2.66 -4.57 -29.03
C ASP A 28 -3.26 -3.39 -28.27
N ILE A 29 -2.46 -2.34 -28.13
CA ILE A 29 -2.82 -1.12 -27.43
C ILE A 29 -2.96 0.03 -28.42
N TYR A 30 -4.05 0.77 -28.28
CA TYR A 30 -4.37 1.95 -29.08
C TYR A 30 -4.41 3.17 -28.20
N LEU A 31 -3.62 4.16 -28.52
CA LEU A 31 -3.52 5.42 -27.81
C LEU A 31 -4.07 6.55 -28.69
N PRO A 32 -5.26 7.10 -28.39
CA PRO A 32 -5.75 8.27 -29.08
C PRO A 32 -4.79 9.45 -28.91
N ILE A 33 -4.52 10.23 -29.97
CA ILE A 33 -3.60 11.37 -29.90
C ILE A 33 -4.01 12.38 -28.80
N VAL A 34 -5.29 12.53 -28.55
CA VAL A 34 -5.82 13.41 -27.50
C VAL A 34 -5.28 13.06 -26.11
N VAL A 35 -4.97 11.80 -25.86
CA VAL A 35 -4.36 11.36 -24.58
C VAL A 35 -2.98 11.98 -24.42
N LEU A 36 -2.16 12.01 -25.49
CA LEU A 36 -0.85 12.69 -25.46
C LEU A 36 -0.99 14.20 -25.24
N GLU A 37 -2.01 14.83 -25.88
CA GLU A 37 -2.31 16.24 -25.67
C GLU A 37 -2.72 16.55 -24.22
N GLU A 38 -3.43 15.65 -23.57
CA GLU A 38 -3.81 15.79 -22.18
C GLU A 38 -2.62 15.57 -21.24
N LEU A 39 -1.81 14.53 -21.46
CA LEU A 39 -0.59 14.27 -20.69
C LEU A 39 0.37 15.48 -20.71
N ASP A 40 0.41 16.21 -21.81
CA ASP A 40 1.24 17.42 -21.92
C ASP A 40 0.86 18.50 -20.89
N LYS A 41 -0.43 18.61 -20.57
CA LYS A 41 -0.93 19.53 -19.54
C LYS A 41 -0.46 19.16 -18.13
N PHE A 42 -0.21 17.87 -17.89
CA PHE A 42 0.24 17.33 -16.60
C PHE A 42 1.77 17.28 -16.44
N LYS A 43 2.56 17.68 -17.42
CA LYS A 43 4.04 17.70 -17.30
C LYS A 43 4.57 18.62 -16.19
N LYS A 44 3.82 19.68 -15.86
CA LYS A 44 4.22 20.70 -14.87
C LYS A 44 3.63 20.37 -13.51
N GLY A 45 4.48 20.33 -12.47
CA GLY A 45 4.09 20.05 -11.10
C GLY A 45 4.98 18.98 -10.46
N ASN A 46 4.78 18.74 -9.17
CA ASN A 46 5.58 17.83 -8.34
C ASN A 46 4.78 16.64 -7.81
N GLU A 47 3.52 16.50 -8.21
CA GLU A 47 2.66 15.40 -7.82
C GLU A 47 3.01 14.12 -8.59
N GLN A 48 2.53 12.98 -8.11
CA GLN A 48 2.76 11.68 -8.75
C GLN A 48 2.22 11.63 -10.18
N ILE A 49 1.06 12.23 -10.43
CA ILE A 49 0.47 12.31 -11.78
C ILE A 49 1.40 13.05 -12.76
N ASN A 50 2.07 14.11 -12.29
CA ASN A 50 3.02 14.87 -13.11
C ASN A 50 4.28 14.05 -13.39
N PHE A 51 4.74 13.28 -12.41
CA PHE A 51 5.85 12.33 -12.61
C PHE A 51 5.47 11.27 -13.64
N ASN A 52 4.31 10.62 -13.48
CA ASN A 52 3.84 9.57 -14.38
C ASN A 52 3.68 10.08 -15.81
N ALA A 53 3.11 11.27 -16.00
CA ALA A 53 3.00 11.90 -17.31
C ALA A 53 4.38 12.11 -17.98
N ARG A 54 5.36 12.62 -17.22
CA ARG A 54 6.72 12.85 -17.75
C ARG A 54 7.43 11.54 -18.11
N GLU A 55 7.38 10.54 -17.22
CA GLU A 55 8.06 9.27 -17.44
C GLU A 55 7.45 8.50 -18.61
N PHE A 56 6.12 8.44 -18.69
CA PHE A 56 5.43 7.82 -19.82
C PHE A 56 5.84 8.43 -21.16
N LEU A 57 5.82 9.77 -21.27
CA LEU A 57 6.16 10.45 -22.51
C LEU A 57 7.66 10.31 -22.85
N ARG A 58 8.53 10.22 -21.84
CA ARG A 58 9.96 9.96 -22.03
C ARG A 58 10.21 8.52 -22.54
N GLU A 59 9.56 7.51 -21.92
CA GLU A 59 9.67 6.13 -22.39
C GLU A 59 9.09 5.98 -23.81
N LEU A 60 7.95 6.60 -24.07
CA LEU A 60 7.34 6.60 -25.39
C LEU A 60 8.27 7.18 -26.48
N ASP A 61 8.99 8.25 -26.17
CA ASP A 61 9.94 8.90 -27.10
C ASP A 61 11.20 8.04 -27.33
N LEU A 62 11.65 7.30 -26.33
CA LEU A 62 12.82 6.43 -26.41
C LEU A 62 12.57 5.10 -27.14
N ASP A 63 11.38 4.51 -26.93
CA ASP A 63 11.06 3.16 -27.39
C ASP A 63 10.34 3.12 -28.74
N THR A 64 10.08 4.27 -29.37
CA THR A 64 9.24 4.35 -30.56
C THR A 64 9.96 4.72 -31.84
N ASP A 65 9.71 3.89 -32.83
CA ASP A 65 10.08 3.96 -34.21
C ASP A 65 8.98 4.71 -35.00
N ASP A 66 9.27 5.21 -36.21
CA ASP A 66 8.30 5.83 -37.15
C ASP A 66 7.07 4.92 -37.44
N ASN A 67 7.14 3.67 -37.05
CA ASN A 67 6.05 2.70 -37.18
C ASN A 67 4.86 2.93 -36.26
N LEU A 68 5.02 3.69 -35.16
CA LEU A 68 4.02 3.92 -34.12
C LEU A 68 2.65 4.38 -34.67
N PHE A 69 2.68 5.22 -35.72
CA PHE A 69 1.49 5.81 -36.32
C PHE A 69 0.87 4.97 -37.44
N ASN A 70 1.60 3.98 -37.97
CA ASN A 70 1.17 3.24 -39.14
C ASN A 70 1.06 1.74 -38.92
N LYS A 71 2.15 1.08 -38.51
CA LYS A 71 2.25 -0.38 -38.36
C LYS A 71 2.18 -0.87 -36.94
N GLY A 72 2.28 0.05 -35.98
CA GLY A 72 2.44 -0.22 -34.56
C GLY A 72 3.90 -0.48 -34.16
N ALA A 73 4.27 -0.04 -32.96
CA ALA A 73 5.56 -0.31 -32.33
C ALA A 73 5.43 -1.53 -31.42
N SER A 74 6.37 -2.48 -31.50
CA SER A 74 6.39 -3.64 -30.61
C SER A 74 6.71 -3.22 -29.20
N LEU A 75 5.95 -3.72 -28.21
CA LEU A 75 6.19 -3.44 -26.78
C LEU A 75 7.20 -4.41 -26.14
N GLY A 76 7.71 -5.38 -26.89
CA GLY A 76 8.70 -6.36 -26.43
C GLY A 76 8.26 -7.81 -26.59
N GLU A 77 9.13 -8.74 -26.18
CA GLU A 77 8.86 -10.17 -26.28
C GLU A 77 7.68 -10.58 -25.41
N GLY A 78 6.70 -11.28 -25.99
CA GLY A 78 5.47 -11.72 -25.30
C GLY A 78 4.42 -10.62 -25.12
N LEU A 79 4.70 -9.38 -25.57
CA LEU A 79 3.78 -8.26 -25.53
C LEU A 79 3.19 -7.97 -26.92
N GLY A 80 2.07 -7.22 -26.95
CA GLY A 80 1.45 -6.76 -28.18
C GLY A 80 2.17 -5.56 -28.80
N SER A 81 1.46 -4.85 -29.68
CA SER A 81 1.95 -3.63 -30.33
C SER A 81 1.19 -2.39 -29.87
N LEU A 82 1.89 -1.27 -29.79
CA LEU A 82 1.32 0.04 -29.51
C LEU A 82 1.07 0.80 -30.81
N PHE A 83 -0.13 1.36 -30.93
CA PHE A 83 -0.56 2.21 -32.04
C PHE A 83 -1.01 3.56 -31.51
N VAL A 84 -0.56 4.65 -32.11
CA VAL A 84 -1.10 5.98 -31.86
C VAL A 84 -2.05 6.36 -32.99
N ILE A 85 -3.29 6.66 -32.64
CA ILE A 85 -4.33 7.07 -33.58
C ILE A 85 -4.35 8.60 -33.65
N ALA A 86 -3.79 9.12 -34.74
CA ALA A 86 -3.74 10.56 -35.01
C ALA A 86 -4.94 11.00 -35.85
N GLY A 87 -5.38 12.25 -35.63
CA GLY A 87 -6.46 12.87 -36.43
C GLY A 87 -7.89 12.55 -35.93
N SER A 88 -8.87 13.00 -36.69
CA SER A 88 -10.29 12.73 -36.40
C SER A 88 -10.70 11.43 -37.09
N VAL A 89 -11.36 10.56 -36.31
CA VAL A 89 -11.95 9.31 -36.82
C VAL A 89 -13.44 9.48 -37.12
N ASP A 90 -13.96 8.70 -38.05
CA ASP A 90 -15.38 8.67 -38.37
C ASP A 90 -16.14 7.82 -37.32
N ALA A 91 -16.90 8.48 -36.46
CA ALA A 91 -17.65 7.89 -35.34
C ALA A 91 -19.00 8.58 -35.17
N PRO A 92 -19.94 8.42 -36.14
CA PRO A 92 -21.24 9.11 -36.10
C PRO A 92 -22.01 8.80 -34.82
N ASP A 93 -22.10 7.55 -34.41
CA ASP A 93 -22.90 7.14 -33.24
C ASP A 93 -22.43 7.83 -31.94
N VAL A 94 -21.13 8.07 -31.82
CA VAL A 94 -20.57 8.81 -30.67
C VAL A 94 -20.93 10.28 -30.74
N PHE A 95 -20.77 10.93 -31.90
CA PHE A 95 -21.00 12.37 -32.02
C PHE A 95 -22.49 12.73 -32.14
N ASP A 96 -23.34 11.81 -32.54
CA ASP A 96 -24.79 11.95 -32.44
C ASP A 96 -25.26 11.89 -30.98
N SER A 97 -24.65 11.00 -30.17
CA SER A 97 -24.97 10.89 -28.76
C SER A 97 -24.31 11.99 -27.90
N PHE A 98 -23.10 12.42 -28.29
CA PHE A 98 -22.27 13.40 -27.60
C PHE A 98 -21.73 14.44 -28.58
N PRO A 99 -22.48 15.53 -28.86
CA PRO A 99 -22.12 16.50 -29.91
C PRO A 99 -20.83 17.28 -29.62
N GLU A 100 -20.48 17.46 -28.34
CA GLU A 100 -19.27 18.17 -27.94
C GLU A 100 -18.01 17.33 -28.25
N ARG A 101 -16.95 17.99 -28.76
CA ARG A 101 -15.69 17.32 -29.13
C ARG A 101 -14.65 17.46 -28.01
N ILE A 102 -15.05 17.16 -26.77
CA ILE A 102 -14.14 17.11 -25.61
C ILE A 102 -13.23 15.85 -25.68
N PRO A 103 -12.12 15.80 -24.92
CA PRO A 103 -11.21 14.67 -24.92
C PRO A 103 -11.88 13.31 -24.76
N ASP A 104 -12.74 13.15 -23.75
CA ASP A 104 -13.51 11.93 -23.51
C ASP A 104 -14.22 11.41 -24.75
N HIS A 105 -14.94 12.30 -25.47
CA HIS A 105 -15.73 11.92 -26.65
C HIS A 105 -14.82 11.57 -27.83
N LYS A 106 -13.62 12.17 -27.93
CA LYS A 106 -12.62 11.77 -28.92
C LYS A 106 -12.04 10.39 -28.63
N ILE A 107 -11.83 10.05 -27.35
CA ILE A 107 -11.42 8.71 -26.93
C ILE A 107 -12.50 7.69 -27.31
N LEU A 108 -13.78 7.94 -26.94
CA LEU A 108 -14.90 7.09 -27.33
C LEU A 108 -15.01 6.91 -28.85
N ALA A 109 -14.76 7.97 -29.62
CA ALA A 109 -14.79 7.91 -31.09
C ALA A 109 -13.74 6.94 -31.64
N VAL A 110 -12.54 6.89 -31.05
CA VAL A 110 -11.50 5.92 -31.44
C VAL A 110 -11.93 4.49 -31.09
N VAL A 111 -12.57 4.27 -29.94
CA VAL A 111 -13.09 2.95 -29.54
C VAL A 111 -14.17 2.47 -30.53
N ASP A 112 -15.14 3.31 -30.85
CA ASP A 112 -16.20 2.99 -31.80
C ASP A 112 -15.64 2.71 -33.19
N TRP A 113 -14.78 3.59 -33.69
CA TRP A 113 -14.12 3.41 -34.97
C TRP A 113 -13.34 2.09 -35.07
N LEU A 114 -12.53 1.77 -34.07
CA LEU A 114 -11.77 0.50 -34.00
C LEU A 114 -12.71 -0.71 -33.95
N THR A 115 -13.79 -0.63 -33.19
CA THR A 115 -14.79 -1.70 -33.09
C THR A 115 -15.42 -2.00 -34.45
N ARG A 116 -15.66 -0.97 -35.27
CA ARG A 116 -16.21 -1.11 -36.62
C ARG A 116 -15.15 -1.60 -37.65
N GLN A 117 -13.90 -1.18 -37.51
CA GLN A 117 -12.81 -1.55 -38.40
C GLN A 117 -12.29 -2.97 -38.16
N LYS A 118 -12.19 -3.39 -36.90
CA LYS A 118 -11.58 -4.66 -36.47
C LYS A 118 -12.62 -5.62 -35.88
N LYS A 119 -13.61 -6.00 -36.68
CA LYS A 119 -14.74 -6.84 -36.24
C LYS A 119 -14.33 -8.22 -35.69
N ASP A 120 -13.19 -8.74 -36.09
CA ASP A 120 -12.68 -10.05 -35.66
C ASP A 120 -12.05 -10.05 -34.27
N MET A 121 -11.80 -8.86 -33.69
CA MET A 121 -11.20 -8.69 -32.37
C MET A 121 -12.05 -7.78 -31.51
N LYS A 122 -12.19 -8.13 -30.22
CA LYS A 122 -12.88 -7.27 -29.26
C LYS A 122 -12.06 -6.01 -28.98
N THR A 123 -12.66 -4.85 -29.12
CA THR A 123 -12.09 -3.56 -28.72
C THR A 123 -12.67 -3.14 -27.40
N ILE A 124 -11.83 -2.82 -26.43
CA ILE A 124 -12.19 -2.52 -25.04
C ILE A 124 -11.55 -1.19 -24.64
N LEU A 125 -12.35 -0.26 -24.16
CA LEU A 125 -11.85 0.94 -23.49
C LEU A 125 -11.38 0.60 -22.08
N VAL A 126 -10.16 1.01 -21.72
CA VAL A 126 -9.64 0.90 -20.35
C VAL A 126 -9.53 2.30 -19.76
N THR A 127 -10.25 2.54 -18.69
CA THR A 127 -10.25 3.85 -17.99
C THR A 127 -10.60 3.71 -16.53
N LYS A 128 -9.96 4.53 -15.68
CA LYS A 128 -10.30 4.67 -14.25
C LYS A 128 -11.47 5.66 -14.03
N ASP A 129 -11.87 6.41 -15.06
CA ASP A 129 -12.98 7.34 -14.95
C ASP A 129 -14.34 6.61 -15.07
N VAL A 130 -15.11 6.65 -13.98
CA VAL A 130 -16.44 6.05 -13.90
C VAL A 130 -17.40 6.72 -14.92
N ASN A 131 -17.32 8.04 -15.09
CA ASN A 131 -18.20 8.76 -16.01
C ASN A 131 -17.91 8.36 -17.46
N LEU A 132 -16.63 8.25 -17.83
CA LEU A 132 -16.25 7.79 -19.16
C LEU A 132 -16.69 6.35 -19.41
N ARG A 133 -16.60 5.45 -18.40
CA ARG A 133 -17.17 4.09 -18.50
C ARG A 133 -18.69 4.09 -18.70
N MET A 134 -19.42 4.96 -17.97
CA MET A 134 -20.86 5.07 -18.11
C MET A 134 -21.26 5.60 -19.50
N LYS A 135 -20.55 6.61 -20.03
CA LYS A 135 -20.73 7.11 -21.39
C LYS A 135 -20.49 5.99 -22.43
N ALA A 136 -19.39 5.24 -22.31
CA ALA A 136 -19.08 4.12 -23.21
C ALA A 136 -20.21 3.08 -23.22
N ARG A 137 -20.69 2.67 -22.04
CA ARG A 137 -21.78 1.67 -21.90
C ARG A 137 -23.10 2.19 -22.49
N SER A 138 -23.40 3.48 -22.37
CA SER A 138 -24.66 4.07 -22.89
C SER A 138 -24.79 3.98 -24.40
N ILE A 139 -23.66 3.87 -25.13
CA ILE A 139 -23.60 3.69 -26.57
C ILE A 139 -23.15 2.29 -27.01
N GLY A 140 -23.16 1.32 -26.07
CA GLY A 140 -22.89 -0.09 -26.36
C GLY A 140 -21.41 -0.46 -26.54
N LEU A 141 -20.47 0.43 -26.19
CA LEU A 141 -19.04 0.14 -26.24
C LEU A 141 -18.58 -0.69 -25.04
N LEU A 142 -17.66 -1.64 -25.26
CA LEU A 142 -17.06 -2.42 -24.22
C LEU A 142 -16.06 -1.55 -23.44
N CYS A 143 -16.12 -1.59 -22.11
CA CYS A 143 -15.20 -0.85 -21.26
C CYS A 143 -14.92 -1.61 -19.97
N GLU A 144 -13.68 -1.47 -19.49
CA GLU A 144 -13.17 -2.09 -18.27
C GLU A 144 -12.44 -1.03 -17.41
N ASP A 145 -12.38 -1.27 -16.09
CA ASP A 145 -11.51 -0.51 -15.20
C ASP A 145 -10.06 -1.03 -15.35
N TYR A 146 -9.07 -0.15 -15.13
CA TYR A 146 -7.68 -0.57 -15.03
C TYR A 146 -7.42 -1.13 -13.64
N ILE A 147 -7.18 -2.44 -13.55
CA ILE A 147 -7.11 -3.19 -12.28
C ILE A 147 -5.75 -3.85 -12.02
N ASN A 148 -4.77 -3.70 -12.90
CA ASN A 148 -3.48 -4.40 -12.77
C ASN A 148 -2.67 -4.04 -11.53
N ASP A 149 -2.95 -2.94 -10.91
CA ASP A 149 -2.38 -2.48 -9.65
C ASP A 149 -3.29 -2.77 -8.44
N LYS A 150 -4.47 -3.37 -8.70
CA LYS A 150 -5.42 -3.71 -7.63
C LYS A 150 -5.17 -5.11 -7.10
N VAL A 151 -5.13 -5.22 -5.81
CA VAL A 151 -5.20 -6.51 -5.12
C VAL A 151 -6.63 -7.02 -5.20
N ILE A 152 -6.83 -8.15 -5.87
CA ILE A 152 -8.15 -8.68 -6.22
C ILE A 152 -8.96 -9.06 -4.98
N ASN A 153 -8.29 -9.45 -3.90
CA ASN A 153 -8.97 -9.90 -2.68
C ASN A 153 -8.42 -9.16 -1.46
N VAL A 154 -9.01 -8.00 -1.17
CA VAL A 154 -8.68 -7.19 0.02
C VAL A 154 -9.24 -7.80 1.30
N ASP A 155 -10.30 -8.61 1.20
CA ASP A 155 -10.93 -9.26 2.36
C ASP A 155 -9.95 -10.15 3.13
N ILE A 156 -8.90 -10.66 2.47
CA ILE A 156 -7.83 -11.44 3.12
C ILE A 156 -7.11 -10.60 4.19
N PHE A 157 -6.99 -9.29 3.98
CA PHE A 157 -6.30 -8.39 4.91
C PHE A 157 -7.22 -7.87 6.02
N GLU A 158 -8.53 -8.11 5.90
CA GLU A 158 -9.54 -7.72 6.90
C GLU A 158 -9.93 -8.88 7.82
N LYS A 159 -9.56 -10.12 7.48
CA LYS A 159 -9.84 -11.28 8.31
C LYS A 159 -9.14 -11.18 9.66
N SER A 160 -9.79 -11.67 10.68
CA SER A 160 -9.18 -11.92 12.00
C SER A 160 -8.04 -12.92 11.84
N ASN A 161 -7.06 -12.83 12.74
CA ASN A 161 -6.02 -13.85 12.82
C ASN A 161 -6.66 -15.25 12.85
N GLU A 162 -6.12 -16.14 12.05
CA GLU A 162 -6.67 -17.46 11.84
C GLU A 162 -6.70 -18.27 13.13
N VAL A 163 -7.78 -18.98 13.38
CA VAL A 163 -7.93 -19.86 14.54
C VAL A 163 -8.03 -21.28 14.03
N PHE A 164 -6.99 -22.08 14.26
CA PHE A 164 -6.99 -23.50 13.95
C PHE A 164 -7.59 -24.26 15.13
N GLU A 165 -8.80 -24.77 14.96
CA GLU A 165 -9.52 -25.56 15.95
C GLU A 165 -9.26 -27.05 15.80
N GLY A 166 -9.44 -27.81 16.89
CA GLY A 166 -9.28 -29.28 16.88
C GLY A 166 -7.82 -29.75 16.95
N ILE A 167 -6.90 -28.89 17.36
CA ILE A 167 -5.50 -29.26 17.57
C ILE A 167 -5.37 -30.22 18.76
N ASP A 168 -4.49 -31.22 18.63
CA ASP A 168 -4.19 -32.14 19.73
C ASP A 168 -3.69 -31.35 20.97
N PRO A 169 -4.34 -31.49 22.14
CA PRO A 169 -3.89 -30.87 23.38
C PRO A 169 -2.42 -31.15 23.71
N ALA A 170 -1.92 -32.34 23.39
CA ALA A 170 -0.52 -32.69 23.62
C ALA A 170 0.47 -31.84 22.78
N LEU A 171 0.11 -31.47 21.55
CA LEU A 171 0.91 -30.55 20.74
C LEU A 171 0.96 -29.16 21.37
N ILE A 172 -0.18 -28.64 21.85
CA ILE A 172 -0.23 -27.35 22.53
C ILE A 172 0.64 -27.36 23.79
N ASP A 173 0.57 -28.42 24.61
CA ASP A 173 1.40 -28.53 25.82
C ASP A 173 2.90 -28.63 25.49
N ARG A 174 3.25 -29.26 24.38
CA ARG A 174 4.63 -29.30 23.87
C ARG A 174 5.11 -27.93 23.40
N ILE A 175 4.27 -27.13 22.72
CA ILE A 175 4.59 -25.75 22.33
C ILE A 175 4.88 -24.90 23.58
N TYR A 176 4.07 -25.06 24.65
CA TYR A 176 4.30 -24.35 25.92
C TYR A 176 5.65 -24.70 26.56
N SER A 177 6.09 -25.93 26.40
CA SER A 177 7.33 -26.46 26.99
C SER A 177 8.57 -26.21 26.13
N SER A 178 8.39 -26.02 24.81
CA SER A 178 9.50 -25.80 23.87
C SER A 178 9.96 -24.34 23.85
N ARG A 179 11.26 -24.12 23.80
CA ARG A 179 11.84 -22.79 23.56
C ARG A 179 12.01 -22.48 22.07
N GLU A 180 12.17 -23.50 21.25
CA GLU A 180 12.45 -23.37 19.81
C GLU A 180 11.22 -23.61 18.93
N GLY A 181 10.09 -23.94 19.56
CA GLY A 181 8.86 -24.31 18.87
C GLY A 181 8.83 -25.80 18.50
N LEU A 182 7.86 -26.18 17.66
CA LEU A 182 7.70 -27.51 17.09
C LEU A 182 7.76 -27.41 15.57
N ASP A 183 8.33 -28.44 14.92
CA ASP A 183 8.39 -28.49 13.46
C ASP A 183 6.99 -28.40 12.85
N ILE A 184 6.82 -27.60 11.78
CA ILE A 184 5.54 -27.38 11.12
C ILE A 184 4.93 -28.68 10.60
N SER A 185 5.76 -29.68 10.23
CA SER A 185 5.31 -30.99 9.75
C SER A 185 4.55 -31.83 10.79
N GLU A 186 4.62 -31.46 12.07
CA GLU A 186 3.85 -32.11 13.13
C GLU A 186 2.37 -31.66 13.14
N PHE A 187 2.02 -30.63 12.35
CA PHE A 187 0.68 -30.06 12.27
C PHE A 187 0.04 -30.37 10.91
N ASP A 188 -1.22 -30.75 10.92
CA ASP A 188 -2.02 -30.98 9.72
C ASP A 188 -2.81 -29.69 9.35
N PHE A 189 -2.08 -28.69 8.83
CA PHE A 189 -2.70 -27.48 8.34
C PHE A 189 -3.31 -27.71 6.96
N LYS A 190 -4.59 -27.37 6.78
CA LYS A 190 -5.30 -27.50 5.49
C LYS A 190 -4.94 -26.37 4.52
N ASP A 191 -4.61 -25.19 5.05
CA ASP A 191 -4.30 -24.01 4.28
C ASP A 191 -2.79 -23.73 4.29
N ILE A 192 -2.34 -22.96 3.30
CA ILE A 192 -0.94 -22.55 3.21
C ILE A 192 -0.69 -21.49 4.28
N ILE A 193 0.29 -21.73 5.14
CA ILE A 193 0.75 -20.79 6.15
C ILE A 193 1.87 -19.95 5.54
N HIS A 194 1.70 -18.64 5.56
CA HIS A 194 2.72 -17.71 5.08
C HIS A 194 3.87 -17.52 6.08
N PRO A 195 5.07 -17.16 5.61
CA PRO A 195 6.18 -16.81 6.50
C PRO A 195 5.79 -15.76 7.54
N ASN A 196 6.17 -16.00 8.80
CA ASN A 196 5.89 -15.14 9.97
C ASN A 196 4.40 -14.92 10.28
N GLU A 197 3.52 -15.71 9.71
CA GLU A 197 2.09 -15.65 10.00
C GLU A 197 1.82 -16.00 11.46
N CYS A 198 0.95 -15.20 12.08
CA CYS A 198 0.53 -15.37 13.47
C CYS A 198 -0.92 -15.86 13.52
N PHE A 199 -1.19 -16.86 14.38
CA PHE A 199 -2.48 -17.52 14.50
C PHE A 199 -2.71 -18.05 15.92
N ILE A 200 -3.92 -18.53 16.18
CA ILE A 200 -4.30 -19.16 17.43
C ILE A 200 -4.51 -20.65 17.20
N LEU A 201 -3.77 -21.48 17.92
CA LEU A 201 -4.04 -22.91 17.99
C LEU A 201 -4.96 -23.20 19.16
N LYS A 202 -6.07 -23.93 18.93
CA LYS A 202 -7.10 -24.20 19.92
C LYS A 202 -7.46 -25.68 19.94
N SER A 203 -7.43 -26.24 21.13
CA SER A 203 -7.97 -27.56 21.42
C SER A 203 -9.31 -27.46 22.18
N ASP A 204 -9.86 -28.57 22.61
CA ASP A 204 -11.00 -28.64 23.51
C ASP A 204 -10.70 -28.15 24.94
N ARG A 205 -9.40 -28.10 25.35
CA ARG A 205 -8.94 -27.79 26.71
C ARG A 205 -8.17 -26.51 26.86
N ASN A 206 -7.35 -26.18 25.88
CA ASN A 206 -6.40 -25.06 25.95
C ASN A 206 -6.22 -24.39 24.58
N SER A 207 -5.55 -23.23 24.57
CA SER A 207 -5.15 -22.54 23.35
C SER A 207 -3.81 -21.87 23.53
N VAL A 208 -3.10 -21.66 22.44
CA VAL A 208 -1.82 -20.95 22.41
C VAL A 208 -1.78 -19.98 21.27
N LEU A 209 -1.17 -18.78 21.52
CA LEU A 209 -0.80 -17.85 20.48
C LEU A 209 0.48 -18.36 19.84
N ALA A 210 0.49 -18.49 18.53
CA ALA A 210 1.59 -19.07 17.78
C ALA A 210 1.98 -18.23 16.56
N ARG A 211 3.22 -18.38 16.12
CA ARG A 211 3.77 -17.82 14.89
C ARG A 211 4.55 -18.90 14.15
N TYR A 212 4.40 -18.95 12.84
CA TYR A 212 5.29 -19.74 11.99
C TYR A 212 6.62 -19.00 11.79
N ASN A 213 7.72 -19.62 12.21
CA ASN A 213 9.07 -19.12 11.98
C ASN A 213 9.67 -19.79 10.74
N PRO A 214 9.81 -19.07 9.61
CA PRO A 214 10.29 -19.64 8.35
C PRO A 214 11.81 -19.97 8.38
N PHE A 215 12.57 -19.40 9.31
CA PHE A 215 14.03 -19.65 9.41
C PHE A 215 14.34 -20.98 10.09
N THR A 216 13.47 -21.41 11.00
CA THR A 216 13.61 -22.68 11.73
C THR A 216 12.57 -23.73 11.32
N HIS A 217 11.68 -23.39 10.39
CA HIS A 217 10.54 -24.21 9.98
C HIS A 217 9.68 -24.69 11.16
N SER A 218 9.53 -23.85 12.18
CA SER A 218 8.84 -24.23 13.41
C SER A 218 7.67 -23.31 13.76
N ILE A 219 6.69 -23.87 14.47
CA ILE A 219 5.60 -23.15 15.10
C ILE A 219 6.04 -22.76 16.50
N CYS A 220 6.26 -21.48 16.72
CA CYS A 220 6.73 -20.90 17.97
C CYS A 220 5.59 -20.28 18.77
N ARG A 221 5.67 -20.41 20.10
CA ARG A 221 4.75 -19.73 21.00
C ARG A 221 4.99 -18.23 20.97
N VAL A 222 3.92 -17.45 20.87
CA VAL A 222 3.95 -15.99 21.07
C VAL A 222 3.63 -15.66 22.52
N ASN A 223 4.52 -14.91 23.17
CA ASN A 223 4.41 -14.52 24.55
C ASN A 223 3.80 -13.10 24.66
N LYS A 224 3.04 -12.88 25.73
CA LYS A 224 2.55 -11.56 26.10
C LYS A 224 3.68 -10.76 26.75
N THR A 225 4.40 -9.95 25.97
CA THR A 225 5.55 -9.17 26.43
C THR A 225 5.20 -7.68 26.55
N LYS A 226 5.72 -7.04 27.59
CA LYS A 226 5.63 -5.60 27.78
C LYS A 226 6.78 -4.90 27.06
N ASN A 227 6.47 -3.90 26.23
CA ASN A 227 7.47 -3.12 25.49
C ASN A 227 7.37 -1.65 25.88
N TYR A 228 8.45 -1.12 26.39
CA TYR A 228 8.63 0.28 26.85
C TYR A 228 7.38 0.85 27.59
N GLY A 229 6.90 0.13 28.58
CA GLY A 229 5.74 0.52 29.39
C GLY A 229 4.37 0.10 28.84
N ILE A 230 4.27 -0.28 27.57
CA ILE A 230 3.02 -0.70 26.93
C ILE A 230 2.86 -2.22 27.00
N GLU A 231 1.70 -2.67 27.49
CA GLU A 231 1.32 -4.07 27.56
C GLU A 231 0.27 -4.39 26.48
N PRO A 232 0.39 -5.52 25.78
CA PRO A 232 -0.63 -5.94 24.81
C PRO A 232 -1.94 -6.30 25.55
N ARG A 233 -3.06 -5.79 25.06
CA ARG A 233 -4.39 -5.98 25.65
C ARG A 233 -5.15 -7.18 25.07
N ASN A 234 -4.75 -7.62 23.89
CA ASN A 234 -5.37 -8.74 23.19
C ASN A 234 -4.31 -9.57 22.42
N ALA A 235 -4.75 -10.65 21.75
CA ALA A 235 -3.89 -11.53 20.98
C ALA A 235 -3.18 -10.81 19.84
N GLU A 236 -3.92 -9.99 19.08
CA GLU A 236 -3.41 -9.25 17.93
C GLU A 236 -2.27 -8.31 18.30
N GLN A 237 -2.39 -7.60 19.44
CA GLN A 237 -1.33 -6.75 19.94
C GLN A 237 -0.11 -7.55 20.44
N SER A 238 -0.32 -8.79 20.93
CA SER A 238 0.79 -9.71 21.25
C SER A 238 1.51 -10.15 19.99
N PHE A 239 0.79 -10.48 18.93
CA PHE A 239 1.35 -10.79 17.61
C PHE A 239 2.12 -9.60 17.02
N ALA A 240 1.56 -8.38 17.14
CA ALA A 240 2.25 -7.19 16.70
C ALA A 240 3.60 -7.01 17.41
N PHE A 241 3.65 -7.14 18.73
CA PHE A 241 4.91 -7.04 19.46
C PHE A 241 5.90 -8.14 19.08
N GLU A 242 5.43 -9.37 18.87
CA GLU A 242 6.27 -10.48 18.44
C GLU A 242 7.02 -10.15 17.13
N VAL A 243 6.30 -9.74 16.08
CA VAL A 243 6.91 -9.45 14.78
C VAL A 243 7.71 -8.13 14.78
N LEU A 244 7.30 -7.14 15.58
CA LEU A 244 8.01 -5.86 15.72
C LEU A 244 9.35 -6.00 16.42
N THR A 245 9.49 -6.96 17.34
CA THR A 245 10.71 -7.14 18.12
C THR A 245 11.65 -8.24 17.59
N ASP A 246 11.20 -9.09 16.67
CA ASP A 246 12.06 -10.10 16.05
C ASP A 246 13.08 -9.43 15.11
N PRO A 247 14.40 -9.57 15.36
CA PRO A 247 15.46 -8.95 14.55
C PRO A 247 15.57 -9.52 13.14
N ASN A 248 15.03 -10.71 12.87
CA ASN A 248 15.05 -11.35 11.56
C ASN A 248 14.00 -10.78 10.62
N ILE A 249 12.92 -10.22 11.15
CA ILE A 249 11.86 -9.59 10.37
C ILE A 249 12.26 -8.13 10.10
N LYS A 250 12.55 -7.81 8.84
CA LYS A 250 13.04 -6.48 8.43
C LYS A 250 11.95 -5.53 7.96
N LEU A 251 10.82 -6.09 7.51
CA LEU A 251 9.69 -5.34 7.00
C LEU A 251 8.40 -5.81 7.69
N VAL A 252 7.70 -4.90 8.35
CA VAL A 252 6.45 -5.21 9.06
C VAL A 252 5.34 -4.31 8.54
N ALA A 253 4.17 -4.88 8.28
CA ALA A 253 2.93 -4.16 8.04
C ALA A 253 1.98 -4.35 9.23
N LEU A 254 1.50 -3.26 9.82
CA LEU A 254 0.43 -3.28 10.81
C LEU A 254 -0.80 -2.60 10.22
N THR A 255 -1.83 -3.37 9.92
CA THR A 255 -3.12 -2.86 9.46
C THR A 255 -4.16 -2.88 10.57
N GLY A 256 -5.27 -2.19 10.35
CA GLY A 256 -6.40 -2.20 11.26
C GLY A 256 -7.10 -0.86 11.38
N LYS A 257 -8.29 -0.87 11.94
CA LYS A 257 -9.10 0.36 12.11
C LYS A 257 -8.39 1.39 13.00
N ALA A 258 -8.78 2.65 12.85
CA ALA A 258 -8.25 3.71 13.71
C ALA A 258 -8.51 3.39 15.19
N GLY A 259 -7.52 3.64 16.07
CA GLY A 259 -7.61 3.40 17.53
C GLY A 259 -7.32 1.97 17.98
N THR A 260 -6.82 1.10 17.12
CA THR A 260 -6.34 -0.25 17.50
C THR A 260 -4.93 -0.24 18.12
N GLY A 261 -4.23 0.92 18.08
CA GLY A 261 -2.93 1.10 18.71
C GLY A 261 -1.72 0.85 17.78
N LYS A 262 -1.89 0.72 16.47
CA LYS A 262 -0.81 0.43 15.49
C LYS A 262 0.46 1.24 15.72
N THR A 263 0.34 2.55 15.66
CA THR A 263 1.47 3.50 15.79
C THR A 263 2.07 3.47 17.20
N LEU A 264 1.21 3.34 18.23
CA LEU A 264 1.64 3.21 19.62
C LEU A 264 2.48 1.95 19.85
N LEU A 265 2.02 0.80 19.33
CA LEU A 265 2.73 -0.49 19.45
C LEU A 265 4.05 -0.45 18.69
N ALA A 266 4.06 0.08 17.46
CA ALA A 266 5.27 0.22 16.66
C ALA A 266 6.31 1.10 17.37
N LEU A 267 5.89 2.24 17.92
CA LEU A 267 6.78 3.15 18.65
C LEU A 267 7.29 2.53 19.96
N ALA A 268 6.43 1.84 20.72
CA ALA A 268 6.84 1.15 21.96
C ALA A 268 7.85 0.03 21.69
N ALA A 269 7.65 -0.75 20.61
CA ALA A 269 8.59 -1.78 20.19
C ALA A 269 9.92 -1.19 19.72
N ALA A 270 9.92 -0.09 18.97
CA ALA A 270 11.13 0.62 18.56
C ALA A 270 11.92 1.11 19.77
N LEU A 271 11.25 1.74 20.73
CA LEU A 271 11.88 2.26 21.96
C LEU A 271 12.44 1.14 22.85
N SER A 272 11.84 -0.05 22.86
CA SER A 272 12.40 -1.20 23.61
C SER A 272 13.71 -1.73 23.00
N GLN A 273 13.93 -1.46 21.72
CA GLN A 273 15.11 -1.87 20.93
C GLN A 273 16.07 -0.71 20.60
N MET A 274 15.95 0.42 21.32
CA MET A 274 16.71 1.64 21.02
C MET A 274 18.23 1.50 21.07
N ASN A 275 18.76 0.44 21.71
CA ASN A 275 20.18 0.17 21.75
C ASN A 275 20.70 -0.58 20.49
N ASP A 276 19.78 -1.18 19.73
CA ASP A 276 20.10 -1.98 18.54
C ASP A 276 20.11 -1.13 17.26
N TYR A 277 19.61 0.10 17.37
CA TYR A 277 19.50 1.04 16.23
C TYR A 277 20.15 2.39 16.57
N LYS A 278 20.80 3.00 15.58
CA LYS A 278 21.35 4.36 15.72
C LYS A 278 20.28 5.42 15.80
N GLN A 279 19.15 5.20 15.11
CA GLN A 279 18.05 6.15 15.03
C GLN A 279 16.70 5.43 15.01
N ILE A 280 15.72 6.00 15.69
CA ILE A 280 14.30 5.70 15.54
C ILE A 280 13.68 6.85 14.76
N LEU A 281 13.13 6.56 13.61
CA LEU A 281 12.50 7.52 12.73
C LEU A 281 11.01 7.22 12.62
N LEU A 282 10.17 8.16 13.02
CA LEU A 282 8.71 8.08 12.91
C LEU A 282 8.25 9.13 11.91
N ALA A 283 7.69 8.71 10.80
CA ALA A 283 7.30 9.59 9.72
C ALA A 283 5.86 9.34 9.25
N ARG A 284 5.26 10.37 8.66
CA ARG A 284 3.90 10.32 8.15
C ARG A 284 3.80 11.09 6.83
N PRO A 285 3.10 10.58 5.80
CA PRO A 285 2.75 11.36 4.63
C PRO A 285 1.83 12.53 5.03
N ILE A 286 1.94 13.64 4.32
CA ILE A 286 1.06 14.79 4.50
C ILE A 286 -0.01 14.70 3.42
N VAL A 287 -1.25 14.53 3.83
CA VAL A 287 -2.42 14.63 2.94
C VAL A 287 -3.18 15.87 3.34
N ALA A 288 -3.37 16.80 2.41
CA ALA A 288 -4.14 18.01 2.65
C ALA A 288 -5.63 17.65 2.68
N LEU A 289 -6.28 17.76 3.85
CA LEU A 289 -7.71 17.48 4.06
C LEU A 289 -8.65 18.48 3.35
N SER A 290 -8.13 19.51 2.72
CA SER A 290 -8.88 20.49 1.93
C SER A 290 -7.97 21.05 0.83
N ASN A 291 -8.57 21.55 -0.26
CA ASN A 291 -7.87 22.26 -1.36
C ASN A 291 -7.10 23.54 -0.94
N LYS A 292 -6.78 23.70 0.35
CA LYS A 292 -5.91 24.77 0.83
C LYS A 292 -4.47 24.24 0.76
N ASP A 293 -3.74 24.73 -0.21
CA ASP A 293 -2.31 24.50 -0.34
C ASP A 293 -1.59 24.81 0.98
N ILE A 294 -0.79 23.88 1.46
CA ILE A 294 0.11 24.06 2.62
C ILE A 294 0.95 25.35 2.45
N GLY A 295 1.18 25.75 1.20
CA GLY A 295 1.86 27.01 0.83
C GLY A 295 1.27 28.28 1.45
N PHE A 296 -0.03 28.33 1.71
CA PHE A 296 -0.70 29.51 2.29
C PHE A 296 -0.62 29.59 3.83
N LEU A 297 -0.14 28.54 4.51
CA LEU A 297 0.06 28.63 5.97
C LEU A 297 1.24 29.53 6.30
N PRO A 298 1.15 30.38 7.37
CA PRO A 298 2.27 31.20 7.82
C PRO A 298 3.37 30.30 8.46
N GLY A 299 4.62 30.75 8.39
CA GLY A 299 5.76 30.09 9.00
C GLY A 299 6.69 29.37 8.00
N ASP A 300 7.75 28.78 8.53
CA ASP A 300 8.68 27.97 7.74
C ASP A 300 8.10 26.57 7.39
N ALA A 301 8.80 25.78 6.61
CA ALA A 301 8.32 24.47 6.19
C ALA A 301 8.05 23.52 7.36
N LYS A 302 8.84 23.58 8.43
CA LYS A 302 8.67 22.74 9.62
C LYS A 302 7.46 23.20 10.44
N GLU A 303 7.27 24.50 10.62
CA GLU A 303 6.14 25.07 11.32
C GLU A 303 4.81 24.74 10.63
N LYS A 304 4.78 24.81 9.31
CA LYS A 304 3.58 24.46 8.50
C LYS A 304 3.17 23.00 8.64
N VAL A 305 4.13 22.12 8.83
CA VAL A 305 3.93 20.67 8.89
C VAL A 305 3.66 20.18 10.32
N ALA A 306 4.07 20.94 11.35
CA ALA A 306 3.94 20.56 12.75
C ALA A 306 2.54 20.08 13.18
N PRO A 307 1.41 20.70 12.76
CA PRO A 307 0.07 20.21 13.11
C PRO A 307 -0.22 18.78 12.63
N TYR A 308 0.32 18.39 11.46
CA TYR A 308 0.14 17.04 10.90
C TYR A 308 0.93 15.97 11.67
N MET A 309 1.97 16.38 12.39
CA MET A 309 2.80 15.49 13.21
C MET A 309 2.26 15.33 14.64
N GLN A 310 1.29 16.16 15.07
CA GLN A 310 0.74 16.12 16.42
C GLN A 310 0.27 14.73 16.86
N PRO A 311 -0.45 13.92 16.04
CA PRO A 311 -0.86 12.58 16.45
C PRO A 311 0.31 11.65 16.80
N LEU A 312 1.48 11.85 16.17
CA LEU A 312 2.69 11.08 16.48
C LEU A 312 3.28 11.48 17.84
N PHE A 313 3.29 12.77 18.15
CA PHE A 313 3.68 13.27 19.48
C PHE A 313 2.71 12.82 20.56
N ASP A 314 1.42 12.72 20.27
CA ASP A 314 0.42 12.22 21.21
C ASP A 314 0.69 10.76 21.60
N ASN A 315 1.06 9.89 20.64
CA ASN A 315 1.49 8.52 20.92
C ASN A 315 2.73 8.50 21.82
N LEU A 316 3.71 9.35 21.57
CA LEU A 316 4.90 9.48 22.42
C LEU A 316 4.53 9.93 23.84
N ASN A 317 3.57 10.85 23.97
CA ASN A 317 3.07 11.31 25.26
C ASN A 317 2.32 10.20 26.02
N VAL A 318 1.57 9.33 25.33
CA VAL A 318 0.94 8.15 25.94
C VAL A 318 2.01 7.24 26.55
N ILE A 319 3.11 7.00 25.84
CA ILE A 319 4.24 6.20 26.34
C ILE A 319 4.90 6.90 27.53
N LYS A 320 5.21 8.19 27.45
CA LYS A 320 5.80 8.95 28.56
C LYS A 320 4.97 8.85 29.84
N ARG A 321 3.64 8.87 29.74
CA ARG A 321 2.71 8.75 30.90
C ARG A 321 2.71 7.37 31.56
N GLN A 322 3.33 6.33 30.95
CA GLN A 322 3.50 5.04 31.61
C GLN A 322 4.58 5.06 32.71
N PHE A 323 5.36 6.12 32.76
CA PHE A 323 6.47 6.31 33.70
C PHE A 323 6.28 7.55 34.56
N ALA A 324 6.95 7.59 35.73
CA ALA A 324 6.98 8.81 36.55
C ALA A 324 7.70 9.94 35.78
N SER A 325 7.23 11.16 35.92
CA SER A 325 7.73 12.32 35.16
C SER A 325 9.24 12.59 35.31
N ASN A 326 9.83 12.18 36.45
CA ASN A 326 11.26 12.32 36.73
C ASN A 326 12.05 11.00 36.51
N SER A 327 11.45 10.00 35.94
CA SER A 327 12.11 8.69 35.72
C SER A 327 13.25 8.77 34.70
N THR A 328 14.12 7.78 34.73
CA THR A 328 15.23 7.62 33.78
C THR A 328 14.74 7.42 32.36
N GLU A 329 13.60 6.74 32.17
CA GLU A 329 12.97 6.47 30.90
C GLU A 329 12.49 7.77 30.23
N VAL A 330 11.83 8.66 30.96
CA VAL A 330 11.36 9.94 30.42
C VAL A 330 12.53 10.84 30.02
N LYS A 331 13.55 10.96 30.91
CA LYS A 331 14.76 11.73 30.61
C LYS A 331 15.47 11.19 29.37
N ARG A 332 15.58 9.87 29.25
CA ARG A 332 16.19 9.23 28.07
C ARG A 332 15.45 9.56 26.78
N LEU A 333 14.12 9.56 26.79
CA LEU A 333 13.31 9.97 25.61
C LEU A 333 13.57 11.43 25.23
N GLU A 334 13.69 12.33 26.21
CA GLU A 334 14.00 13.73 25.95
C GLU A 334 15.41 13.92 25.38
N ASP A 335 16.38 13.17 25.89
CA ASP A 335 17.74 13.19 25.37
C ASP A 335 17.84 12.61 23.96
N MET A 336 17.10 11.55 23.67
CA MET A 336 16.99 10.98 22.30
C MET A 336 16.38 11.96 21.31
N GLN A 337 15.37 12.75 21.72
CA GLN A 337 14.81 13.79 20.86
C GLN A 337 15.81 14.94 20.63
N LYS A 338 16.58 15.35 21.63
CA LYS A 338 17.61 16.40 21.51
C LYS A 338 18.80 15.96 20.66
N SER A 339 19.19 14.69 20.73
CA SER A 339 20.31 14.11 19.99
C SER A 339 19.95 13.57 18.61
N GLU A 340 18.71 13.78 18.17
CA GLU A 340 18.17 13.24 16.91
C GLU A 340 18.24 11.71 16.78
N GLN A 341 18.33 10.99 17.91
CA GLN A 341 18.17 9.53 17.94
C GLN A 341 16.69 9.12 17.80
N LEU A 342 15.77 9.99 18.26
CA LEU A 342 14.33 9.85 18.00
C LEU A 342 13.86 11.06 17.20
N VAL A 343 13.53 10.83 15.94
CA VAL A 343 13.08 11.85 14.99
C VAL A 343 11.61 11.62 14.62
N ILE A 344 10.81 12.67 14.69
CA ILE A 344 9.40 12.67 14.26
C ILE A 344 9.27 13.77 13.22
N GLU A 345 9.04 13.37 11.95
CA GLU A 345 9.01 14.33 10.84
C GLU A 345 8.07 13.90 9.71
N ALA A 346 7.79 14.81 8.79
CA ALA A 346 7.03 14.47 7.61
C ALA A 346 7.85 13.61 6.64
N LEU A 347 7.19 12.67 5.98
CA LEU A 347 7.82 11.77 5.02
C LEU A 347 8.53 12.50 3.88
N ALA A 348 8.07 13.70 3.50
CA ALA A 348 8.70 14.52 2.48
C ALA A 348 10.17 14.88 2.80
N PHE A 349 10.53 15.01 4.09
CA PHE A 349 11.89 15.34 4.53
C PHE A 349 12.84 14.13 4.55
N ILE A 350 12.31 12.92 4.41
CA ILE A 350 13.10 11.68 4.36
C ILE A 350 13.56 11.37 2.92
N ARG A 351 12.90 11.95 1.92
CA ARG A 351 13.25 11.72 0.51
C ARG A 351 14.71 12.08 0.27
N GLY A 352 15.49 11.15 -0.30
CA GLY A 352 16.92 11.35 -0.59
C GLY A 352 17.89 10.87 0.51
N ARG A 353 17.42 10.54 1.71
CA ARG A 353 18.28 9.97 2.78
C ARG A 353 18.42 8.45 2.60
N SER A 354 19.61 7.92 2.86
CA SER A 354 19.82 6.49 3.08
C SER A 354 19.58 6.18 4.54
N LEU A 355 18.81 5.14 4.82
CA LEU A 355 18.47 4.71 6.17
C LEU A 355 19.34 3.49 6.50
N SER A 356 20.30 3.63 7.39
CA SER A 356 21.14 2.53 7.89
C SER A 356 21.03 2.46 9.39
N GLU A 357 20.98 1.24 9.95
CA GLU A 357 20.84 0.98 11.38
C GLU A 357 19.68 1.80 12.02
N THR A 358 18.58 1.93 11.26
CA THR A 358 17.43 2.76 11.60
C THR A 358 16.18 1.90 11.81
N TYR A 359 15.48 2.12 12.91
CA TYR A 359 14.11 1.63 13.08
C TYR A 359 13.15 2.69 12.50
N CYS A 360 12.64 2.44 11.30
CA CYS A 360 11.83 3.40 10.55
C CYS A 360 10.35 3.01 10.62
N ILE A 361 9.50 3.91 11.12
CA ILE A 361 8.05 3.73 11.21
C ILE A 361 7.40 4.74 10.26
N ILE A 362 6.61 4.24 9.31
CA ILE A 362 5.81 5.04 8.38
C ILE A 362 4.34 4.89 8.76
N ASP A 363 3.78 5.94 9.32
CA ASP A 363 2.37 5.97 9.74
C ASP A 363 1.45 6.44 8.60
N GLU A 364 0.18 6.04 8.60
CA GLU A 364 -0.83 6.33 7.56
C GLU A 364 -0.39 5.92 6.16
N ALA A 365 0.25 4.78 6.04
CA ALA A 365 0.86 4.29 4.81
C ALA A 365 -0.16 3.93 3.71
N GLN A 366 -1.45 3.78 4.03
CA GLN A 366 -2.52 3.62 3.05
C GLN A 366 -2.69 4.85 2.14
N ASN A 367 -2.16 6.00 2.54
CA ASN A 367 -2.14 7.22 1.74
C ASN A 367 -0.96 7.31 0.77
N LEU A 368 -0.14 6.26 0.69
CA LEU A 368 1.00 6.17 -0.23
C LEU A 368 0.66 5.32 -1.45
N THR A 369 1.19 5.72 -2.58
CA THR A 369 1.14 4.93 -3.81
C THR A 369 2.10 3.73 -3.74
N PRO A 370 1.92 2.66 -4.54
CA PRO A 370 2.87 1.56 -4.67
C PRO A 370 4.30 2.03 -4.99
N HIS A 371 4.44 3.04 -5.86
CA HIS A 371 5.72 3.62 -6.22
C HIS A 371 6.42 4.31 -5.03
N GLU A 372 5.67 5.06 -4.23
CA GLU A 372 6.23 5.73 -3.05
C GLU A 372 6.70 4.71 -2.00
N ILE A 373 5.90 3.69 -1.71
CA ILE A 373 6.31 2.61 -0.80
C ILE A 373 7.57 1.91 -1.31
N LYS A 374 7.63 1.54 -2.60
CA LYS A 374 8.83 0.97 -3.20
C LYS A 374 10.04 1.89 -3.03
N THR A 375 9.86 3.19 -3.29
CA THR A 375 10.91 4.20 -3.15
C THR A 375 11.43 4.29 -1.71
N ILE A 376 10.55 4.18 -0.71
CA ILE A 376 10.93 4.20 0.71
C ILE A 376 11.68 2.92 1.08
N ILE A 377 11.17 1.75 0.73
CA ILE A 377 11.76 0.45 1.08
C ILE A 377 13.16 0.32 0.46
N THR A 378 13.35 0.77 -0.77
CA THR A 378 14.67 0.71 -1.44
C THR A 378 15.74 1.61 -0.83
N ARG A 379 15.40 2.44 0.16
CA ARG A 379 16.34 3.25 0.94
C ARG A 379 16.82 2.56 2.22
N ALA A 380 16.27 1.39 2.55
CA ALA A 380 16.73 0.59 3.67
C ALA A 380 18.17 0.16 3.45
N GLY A 381 19.06 0.67 4.27
CA GLY A 381 20.46 0.22 4.36
C GLY A 381 20.60 -0.95 5.33
N GLU A 382 21.85 -1.38 5.54
CA GLU A 382 22.18 -2.45 6.48
C GLU A 382 21.68 -2.11 7.89
N GLY A 383 21.20 -3.12 8.63
CA GLY A 383 20.71 -2.98 10.00
C GLY A 383 19.38 -2.24 10.14
N THR A 384 18.67 -1.94 9.04
CA THR A 384 17.39 -1.22 9.09
C THR A 384 16.21 -2.19 9.26
N LYS A 385 15.24 -1.77 10.08
CA LYS A 385 13.90 -2.34 10.16
C LYS A 385 12.88 -1.30 9.73
N MET A 386 11.95 -1.67 8.85
CA MET A 386 10.87 -0.82 8.39
C MET A 386 9.52 -1.32 8.86
N VAL A 387 8.71 -0.42 9.38
CA VAL A 387 7.35 -0.70 9.84
C VAL A 387 6.40 0.26 9.16
N PHE A 388 5.40 -0.27 8.47
CA PHE A 388 4.32 0.50 7.85
C PHE A 388 3.05 0.29 8.65
N THR A 389 2.42 1.37 9.11
CA THR A 389 1.14 1.32 9.82
C THR A 389 0.07 2.02 9.01
N GLY A 390 -1.15 1.49 9.01
CA GLY A 390 -2.24 2.12 8.26
C GLY A 390 -3.61 1.48 8.45
N ASP A 391 -4.63 2.23 8.04
CA ASP A 391 -6.02 1.78 7.98
C ASP A 391 -6.46 1.73 6.50
N ILE A 392 -6.61 0.53 5.96
CA ILE A 392 -6.94 0.32 4.53
C ILE A 392 -8.32 0.84 4.14
N GLN A 393 -9.17 1.19 5.12
CA GLN A 393 -10.49 1.77 4.89
C GLN A 393 -10.48 3.31 4.96
N GLN A 394 -9.46 3.92 5.60
CA GLN A 394 -9.34 5.37 5.76
C GLN A 394 -8.31 5.95 4.79
N ILE A 395 -8.68 6.07 3.53
CA ILE A 395 -7.83 6.62 2.48
C ILE A 395 -8.27 8.05 2.21
N ASP A 396 -7.39 9.01 2.54
CA ASP A 396 -7.62 10.43 2.32
C ASP A 396 -7.13 10.89 0.94
N GLN A 397 -6.31 10.07 0.27
CA GLN A 397 -5.74 10.39 -1.05
C GLN A 397 -6.76 10.14 -2.15
N PRO A 398 -7.18 11.17 -2.91
CA PRO A 398 -8.32 11.07 -3.84
C PRO A 398 -8.12 10.10 -5.02
N TYR A 399 -6.88 9.69 -5.30
CA TYR A 399 -6.54 8.80 -6.42
C TYR A 399 -6.27 7.35 -6.00
N LEU A 400 -6.41 7.03 -4.70
CA LEU A 400 -6.19 5.70 -4.16
C LEU A 400 -7.50 5.11 -3.63
N ASP A 401 -7.62 3.80 -3.67
CA ASP A 401 -8.70 3.05 -3.05
C ASP A 401 -8.16 1.88 -2.21
N SER A 402 -9.04 1.12 -1.56
CA SER A 402 -8.66 0.00 -0.70
C SER A 402 -7.89 -1.11 -1.44
N GLN A 403 -7.96 -1.17 -2.76
CA GLN A 403 -7.30 -2.18 -3.58
C GLN A 403 -6.01 -1.67 -4.25
N SER A 404 -5.87 -0.35 -4.46
CA SER A 404 -4.78 0.27 -5.23
C SER A 404 -3.77 1.05 -4.40
N ASN A 405 -3.98 1.15 -3.09
CA ASN A 405 -3.03 1.83 -2.21
C ASN A 405 -1.73 1.02 -2.02
N GLY A 406 -0.64 1.73 -1.76
CA GLY A 406 0.68 1.11 -1.66
C GLY A 406 0.85 0.14 -0.51
N LEU A 407 0.12 0.34 0.62
CA LEU A 407 0.20 -0.57 1.77
C LEU A 407 -0.33 -1.96 1.42
N VAL A 408 -1.52 -2.03 0.82
CA VAL A 408 -2.14 -3.29 0.40
C VAL A 408 -1.32 -3.96 -0.71
N TYR A 409 -0.83 -3.18 -1.68
CA TYR A 409 0.07 -3.67 -2.72
C TYR A 409 1.35 -4.29 -2.15
N MET A 410 1.98 -3.63 -1.17
CA MET A 410 3.18 -4.13 -0.50
C MET A 410 2.91 -5.44 0.21
N ILE A 411 1.82 -5.54 0.97
CA ILE A 411 1.46 -6.75 1.71
C ILE A 411 1.27 -7.92 0.75
N ASP A 412 0.51 -7.72 -0.33
CA ASP A 412 0.27 -8.79 -1.32
C ASP A 412 1.56 -9.29 -1.98
N ARG A 413 2.49 -8.37 -2.31
CA ARG A 413 3.75 -8.73 -2.97
C ARG A 413 4.80 -9.33 -2.05
N MET A 414 4.71 -9.04 -0.75
CA MET A 414 5.74 -9.43 0.22
C MET A 414 5.32 -10.59 1.13
N LYS A 415 4.05 -11.02 1.13
CA LYS A 415 3.48 -12.02 2.05
C LYS A 415 4.24 -13.36 2.08
N ASP A 416 4.88 -13.75 0.97
CA ASP A 416 5.62 -15.01 0.87
C ASP A 416 7.14 -14.85 1.18
N GLN A 417 7.56 -13.67 1.68
CA GLN A 417 8.97 -13.40 1.96
C GLN A 417 9.31 -13.60 3.44
N ASN A 418 10.39 -14.32 3.73
CA ASN A 418 10.83 -14.60 5.10
C ASN A 418 11.16 -13.34 5.92
N LEU A 419 11.55 -12.25 5.28
CA LEU A 419 11.87 -10.96 5.92
C LEU A 419 10.65 -10.11 6.24
N PHE A 420 9.45 -10.53 5.83
CA PHE A 420 8.21 -9.76 5.96
C PHE A 420 7.25 -10.40 6.96
N ALA A 421 6.51 -9.56 7.67
CA ALA A 421 5.36 -9.97 8.48
C ALA A 421 4.20 -8.97 8.35
N HIS A 422 2.99 -9.47 8.37
CA HIS A 422 1.77 -8.67 8.42
C HIS A 422 0.93 -9.07 9.64
N VAL A 423 0.43 -8.07 10.37
CA VAL A 423 -0.53 -8.28 11.47
C VAL A 423 -1.68 -7.30 11.32
N ASN A 424 -2.89 -7.84 11.34
CA ASN A 424 -4.11 -7.04 11.31
C ASN A 424 -4.70 -6.89 12.72
N LEU A 425 -4.92 -5.65 13.15
CA LEU A 425 -5.46 -5.28 14.46
C LEU A 425 -6.94 -4.91 14.30
N LEU A 426 -7.84 -5.82 14.60
CA LEU A 426 -9.29 -5.62 14.45
C LEU A 426 -9.92 -4.96 15.66
N LYS A 427 -9.47 -5.34 16.87
CA LYS A 427 -10.02 -4.83 18.12
C LYS A 427 -9.57 -3.41 18.41
N GLY A 428 -10.49 -2.47 18.26
CA GLY A 428 -10.32 -1.10 18.76
C GLY A 428 -10.29 -1.05 20.29
N GLU A 429 -9.32 -0.32 20.83
CA GLU A 429 -9.18 -0.08 22.29
C GLU A 429 -9.64 1.36 22.64
N ARG A 430 -10.66 1.84 21.94
CA ARG A 430 -11.24 3.18 22.09
C ARG A 430 -12.31 3.24 23.17
N SER A 431 -12.72 4.47 23.53
CA SER A 431 -13.88 4.70 24.38
C SER A 431 -15.17 4.18 23.73
N GLN A 432 -16.16 3.79 24.54
CA GLN A 432 -17.48 3.34 24.07
C GLN A 432 -18.12 4.34 23.08
N LEU A 433 -17.91 5.63 23.26
CA LEU A 433 -18.40 6.67 22.34
C LEU A 433 -17.76 6.57 20.96
N SER A 434 -16.46 6.35 20.91
CA SER A 434 -15.71 6.24 19.64
C SER A 434 -16.06 4.96 18.88
N GLU A 435 -16.29 3.86 19.58
CA GLU A 435 -16.76 2.59 19.01
C GLU A 435 -18.18 2.72 18.46
N LEU A 436 -19.07 3.37 19.22
CA LEU A 436 -20.44 3.64 18.78
C LEU A 436 -20.46 4.50 17.51
N ALA A 437 -19.67 5.57 17.48
CA ALA A 437 -19.60 6.47 16.31
C ALA A 437 -19.05 5.72 15.07
N SER A 438 -18.02 4.91 15.23
CA SER A 438 -17.44 4.12 14.13
C SER A 438 -18.39 3.07 13.56
N ASN A 439 -19.37 2.62 14.34
CA ASN A 439 -20.35 1.60 13.92
C ASN A 439 -21.63 2.20 13.33
N LEU A 440 -21.94 3.46 13.63
CA LEU A 440 -23.21 4.09 13.25
C LEU A 440 -23.07 5.22 12.20
N MET A 441 -21.87 5.74 12.03
CA MET A 441 -21.55 6.82 11.09
C MET A 441 -20.54 6.39 10.03
#